data_a79ef942e860bf605499552593fa78e0
#
_entry.id   a79ef942e860bf605499552593fa78e0
#
_cell.length_a   1.000
_cell.length_b   1.000
_cell.length_c   1.000
_cell.angle_alpha   90.00
_cell.angle_beta   90.00
_cell.angle_gamma   90.00
#
_symmetry.space_group_name_H-M   'P 1'
#
loop_
_entity.id
_entity.type
_entity.pdbx_description
1 polymer ?
#
loop_
_entity_poly.entity_id
_entity_poly.type
_entity_poly.pdbx_seq_one_letter_code
_entity_poly.pdbx_strand_id
1 'polypeptide(L)'
;LSIAAARFVQVVEQDMTDAASQLAAEKAVLVRVDVVSPQDVTLPAKAVLQIGNSTGGCVSYDLVATSQTAPTARDATTLSKSYVARIPAVDVSSGWADYQVVVDPLRQSTVAAADALYVTGPLRVRPAVSDKYVYMPISFEGQVGQFATVSDFENLIKRVFPQSTVTTVTEPARTLAAIDKENALRVEGDVYVFDSKVMGKALSEAEFDCLSDYNIGVEQFRFATKCLAAFPSNIRFVSGSASVLGVATGVAMFSESFTAVDNNSILGPYNGYWLSRGAETFIHEMGHIQSLGHANCGGVDQVDSDLYDDGRLGPIGVSYDSGRDFYFQSARGRFFDMMSYCNNGWMSDKGYRKVISFKSGDNDEQRASARSTSGASE
;
A
#
# COMPACT_ATOMS: atom_id res chain seq x y z
N LEU A 1 -31.67 7.14 13.64
CA LEU A 1 -30.64 6.88 12.63
C LEU A 1 -29.55 7.96 12.68
N SER A 2 -28.30 7.55 12.58
CA SER A 2 -27.15 8.46 12.44
C SER A 2 -26.04 7.81 11.63
N ILE A 3 -25.24 8.62 10.93
CA ILE A 3 -24.01 8.14 10.30
C ILE A 3 -22.97 7.96 11.39
N ALA A 4 -22.54 6.71 11.61
CA ALA A 4 -21.49 6.36 12.57
C ALA A 4 -20.09 6.48 11.99
N ALA A 5 -19.95 6.29 10.67
CA ALA A 5 -18.71 6.45 9.94
C ALA A 5 -18.96 6.64 8.45
N ALA A 6 -18.12 7.43 7.81
CA ALA A 6 -18.03 7.52 6.35
C ALA A 6 -16.54 7.35 5.95
N ARG A 7 -16.26 6.47 5.00
CA ARG A 7 -14.93 6.04 4.66
C ARG A 7 -14.70 6.00 3.14
N PHE A 8 -13.52 6.45 2.72
CA PHE A 8 -12.96 6.09 1.42
C PHE A 8 -11.99 4.93 1.59
N VAL A 9 -12.02 3.96 0.68
CA VAL A 9 -11.17 2.78 0.73
C VAL A 9 -10.54 2.57 -0.65
N GLN A 10 -9.24 2.70 -0.74
CA GLN A 10 -8.46 2.29 -1.94
C GLN A 10 -7.59 1.08 -1.62
N VAL A 11 -6.66 1.21 -0.71
CA VAL A 11 -5.84 0.12 -0.18
C VAL A 11 -6.21 -0.12 1.28
N VAL A 12 -6.53 0.96 1.98
CA VAL A 12 -6.92 1.01 3.39
C VAL A 12 -8.13 1.93 3.55
N GLU A 13 -8.88 1.73 4.63
CA GLU A 13 -9.93 2.67 5.02
C GLU A 13 -9.32 3.97 5.52
N GLN A 14 -9.85 5.08 5.01
CA GLN A 14 -9.54 6.42 5.48
C GLN A 14 -10.83 7.13 5.91
N ASP A 15 -10.79 7.82 7.04
CA ASP A 15 -11.93 8.61 7.51
C ASP A 15 -12.19 9.77 6.56
N MET A 16 -13.41 9.89 6.03
CA MET A 16 -13.76 11.01 5.17
C MET A 16 -13.65 12.35 5.89
N THR A 17 -13.86 12.38 7.21
CA THR A 17 -13.77 13.60 8.03
C THR A 17 -12.34 13.95 8.46
N ASP A 18 -11.35 13.05 8.26
CA ASP A 18 -9.95 13.34 8.54
C ASP A 18 -9.36 14.18 7.40
N ALA A 19 -8.96 15.41 7.72
CA ALA A 19 -8.32 16.32 6.76
C ALA A 19 -7.00 15.78 6.16
N ALA A 20 -6.39 14.77 6.78
CA ALA A 20 -5.20 14.10 6.29
C ALA A 20 -5.51 12.98 5.28
N SER A 21 -6.78 12.61 5.10
CA SER A 21 -7.19 11.57 4.15
C SER A 21 -6.89 11.97 2.71
N GLN A 22 -6.31 11.06 1.94
CA GLN A 22 -5.88 11.28 0.56
C GLN A 22 -6.22 10.08 -0.32
N LEU A 23 -6.64 10.35 -1.55
CA LEU A 23 -6.85 9.35 -2.59
C LEU A 23 -5.83 9.53 -3.72
N ALA A 24 -5.52 8.46 -4.43
CA ALA A 24 -4.82 8.50 -5.70
C ALA A 24 -5.83 8.54 -6.86
N ALA A 25 -5.67 9.46 -7.79
CA ALA A 25 -6.45 9.48 -9.02
C ALA A 25 -6.20 8.22 -9.86
N GLU A 26 -7.14 7.88 -10.72
CA GLU A 26 -7.08 6.70 -11.59
C GLU A 26 -6.89 5.37 -10.83
N LYS A 27 -7.31 5.34 -9.57
CA LYS A 27 -7.34 4.13 -8.74
C LYS A 27 -8.75 3.95 -8.20
N ALA A 28 -9.31 2.75 -8.37
CA ALA A 28 -10.67 2.45 -7.93
C ALA A 28 -10.84 2.71 -6.41
N VAL A 29 -12.00 3.19 -6.03
CA VAL A 29 -12.33 3.48 -4.64
C VAL A 29 -13.66 2.85 -4.24
N LEU A 30 -13.68 2.19 -3.08
CA LEU A 30 -14.90 1.81 -2.39
C LEU A 30 -15.27 2.93 -1.42
N VAL A 31 -16.51 3.37 -1.49
CA VAL A 31 -17.08 4.26 -0.47
C VAL A 31 -17.93 3.43 0.46
N ARG A 32 -17.73 3.59 1.76
CA ARG A 32 -18.46 2.92 2.81
C ARG A 32 -19.08 3.94 3.76
N VAL A 33 -20.38 3.81 4.02
CA VAL A 33 -21.09 4.64 4.98
C VAL A 33 -21.84 3.73 5.95
N ASP A 34 -21.44 3.78 7.20
CA ASP A 34 -22.05 3.00 8.28
C ASP A 34 -23.12 3.84 8.98
N VAL A 35 -24.34 3.36 8.97
CA VAL A 35 -25.49 3.99 9.65
C VAL A 35 -25.91 3.09 10.79
N VAL A 36 -26.13 3.69 11.96
CA VAL A 36 -26.56 2.98 13.16
C VAL A 36 -27.88 3.54 13.70
N SER A 37 -28.59 2.71 14.46
CA SER A 37 -29.80 3.13 15.16
C SER A 37 -29.89 2.42 16.52
N PRO A 38 -30.29 3.11 17.60
CA PRO A 38 -30.53 2.46 18.89
C PRO A 38 -31.75 1.53 18.89
N GLN A 39 -32.56 1.56 17.83
CA GLN A 39 -33.75 0.75 17.64
C GLN A 39 -33.67 0.02 16.31
N ASP A 40 -34.47 -1.04 16.18
CA ASP A 40 -34.59 -1.77 14.92
C ASP A 40 -35.38 -0.90 13.90
N VAL A 41 -34.67 -0.34 12.95
CA VAL A 41 -35.19 0.59 11.96
C VAL A 41 -34.78 0.15 10.56
N THR A 42 -35.72 0.16 9.64
CA THR A 42 -35.44 -0.05 8.21
C THR A 42 -34.52 1.07 7.69
N LEU A 43 -33.47 0.68 7.00
CA LEU A 43 -32.58 1.63 6.33
C LEU A 43 -33.31 2.36 5.21
N PRO A 44 -33.11 3.67 5.05
CA PRO A 44 -33.63 4.41 3.90
C PRO A 44 -33.22 3.75 2.58
N ALA A 45 -34.14 3.68 1.64
CA ALA A 45 -33.89 3.03 0.34
C ALA A 45 -32.88 3.77 -0.52
N LYS A 46 -32.66 5.07 -0.26
CA LYS A 46 -31.75 5.91 -1.04
C LYS A 46 -30.72 6.59 -0.16
N ALA A 47 -29.46 6.47 -0.57
CA ALA A 47 -28.34 7.25 -0.10
C ALA A 47 -27.47 7.65 -1.29
N VAL A 48 -26.85 8.82 -1.24
CA VAL A 48 -26.09 9.39 -2.36
C VAL A 48 -24.78 9.95 -1.85
N LEU A 49 -23.71 9.70 -2.60
CA LEU A 49 -22.46 10.43 -2.54
C LEU A 49 -22.43 11.44 -3.69
N GLN A 50 -22.21 12.68 -3.39
CA GLN A 50 -21.95 13.74 -4.35
C GLN A 50 -20.48 14.17 -4.23
N ILE A 51 -19.83 14.37 -5.35
CA ILE A 51 -18.43 14.82 -5.40
C ILE A 51 -18.37 16.07 -6.27
N GLY A 52 -17.93 17.16 -5.65
CA GLY A 52 -17.68 18.42 -6.33
C GLY A 52 -16.29 18.43 -6.96
N ASN A 53 -16.19 19.08 -8.13
CA ASN A 53 -14.94 19.32 -8.82
C ASN A 53 -14.46 20.75 -8.61
N SER A 54 -13.14 20.94 -8.58
CA SER A 54 -12.49 22.26 -8.50
C SER A 54 -12.91 23.23 -9.63
N THR A 55 -13.46 22.70 -10.72
CA THR A 55 -13.99 23.48 -11.87
C THR A 55 -15.48 23.81 -11.77
N GLY A 56 -16.15 23.45 -10.66
CA GLY A 56 -17.56 23.75 -10.41
C GLY A 56 -18.55 22.68 -10.91
N GLY A 57 -18.06 21.54 -11.40
CA GLY A 57 -18.92 20.38 -11.72
C GLY A 57 -19.22 19.52 -10.49
N CYS A 58 -20.28 18.72 -10.57
CA CYS A 58 -20.62 17.73 -9.54
C CYS A 58 -20.98 16.39 -10.20
N VAL A 59 -20.49 15.30 -9.62
CA VAL A 59 -20.86 13.93 -10.01
C VAL A 59 -21.53 13.23 -8.81
N SER A 60 -22.52 12.39 -9.07
CA SER A 60 -23.26 11.69 -8.04
C SER A 60 -23.17 10.18 -8.22
N TYR A 61 -23.01 9.47 -7.10
CA TYR A 61 -22.98 8.01 -7.04
C TYR A 61 -24.05 7.53 -6.07
N ASP A 62 -24.87 6.57 -6.49
CA ASP A 62 -25.81 5.92 -5.58
C ASP A 62 -25.06 5.00 -4.62
N LEU A 63 -25.36 5.13 -3.34
CA LEU A 63 -24.88 4.26 -2.28
C LEU A 63 -25.93 3.16 -2.04
N VAL A 64 -25.53 1.91 -2.23
CA VAL A 64 -26.43 0.76 -2.10
C VAL A 64 -26.34 0.19 -0.70
N ALA A 65 -27.48 0.05 -0.02
CA ALA A 65 -27.56 -0.60 1.28
C ALA A 65 -27.27 -2.12 1.15
N THR A 66 -26.41 -2.63 2.00
CA THR A 66 -26.07 -4.05 2.05
C THR A 66 -26.91 -4.85 3.04
N SER A 67 -27.78 -4.17 3.79
CA SER A 67 -28.80 -4.77 4.65
C SER A 67 -30.11 -3.96 4.58
N GLN A 68 -31.19 -4.55 5.10
CA GLN A 68 -32.49 -3.86 5.16
C GLN A 68 -32.67 -3.03 6.44
N THR A 69 -31.96 -3.38 7.51
CA THR A 69 -32.08 -2.74 8.82
C THR A 69 -30.77 -2.14 9.29
N ALA A 70 -30.85 -1.03 10.02
CA ALA A 70 -29.70 -0.40 10.65
C ALA A 70 -29.26 -1.25 11.86
N PRO A 71 -27.94 -1.50 12.00
CA PRO A 71 -27.40 -2.14 13.20
C PRO A 71 -27.43 -1.16 14.39
N THR A 72 -27.40 -1.70 15.61
CA THR A 72 -27.30 -0.88 16.83
C THR A 72 -25.88 -0.34 17.08
N ALA A 73 -24.87 -0.97 16.46
CA ALA A 73 -23.49 -0.55 16.54
C ALA A 73 -22.77 -0.78 15.19
N ARG A 74 -21.78 0.02 14.92
CA ARG A 74 -20.89 -0.15 13.75
C ARG A 74 -20.14 -1.48 13.83
N ASP A 75 -20.13 -2.23 12.75
CA ASP A 75 -19.25 -3.36 12.55
C ASP A 75 -18.17 -3.00 11.51
N ALA A 76 -16.95 -2.74 11.98
CA ALA A 76 -15.85 -2.36 11.11
C ALA A 76 -15.31 -3.54 10.28
N THR A 77 -15.67 -4.77 10.62
CA THR A 77 -15.08 -5.99 10.05
C THR A 77 -15.83 -6.54 8.83
N THR A 78 -16.97 -5.95 8.48
CA THR A 78 -17.81 -6.41 7.37
C THR A 78 -18.50 -5.24 6.67
N LEU A 79 -18.80 -5.41 5.38
CA LEU A 79 -19.65 -4.49 4.62
C LEU A 79 -21.15 -4.82 4.74
N SER A 80 -21.53 -5.90 5.43
CA SER A 80 -22.88 -6.44 5.40
C SER A 80 -23.97 -5.55 6.02
N LYS A 81 -23.57 -4.45 6.67
CA LYS A 81 -24.49 -3.52 7.35
C LYS A 81 -24.13 -2.04 7.05
N SER A 82 -23.69 -1.80 5.82
CA SER A 82 -23.25 -0.48 5.38
C SER A 82 -23.96 -0.08 4.09
N TYR A 83 -23.93 1.20 3.76
CA TYR A 83 -24.12 1.64 2.39
C TYR A 83 -22.78 1.62 1.66
N VAL A 84 -22.76 1.16 0.43
CA VAL A 84 -21.53 1.07 -0.36
C VAL A 84 -21.73 1.61 -1.79
N ALA A 85 -20.69 2.24 -2.31
CA ALA A 85 -20.53 2.49 -3.74
C ALA A 85 -19.13 2.04 -4.17
N ARG A 86 -19.04 1.46 -5.36
CA ARG A 86 -17.77 1.10 -6.00
C ARG A 86 -17.57 2.04 -7.17
N ILE A 87 -16.58 2.89 -7.06
CA ILE A 87 -16.24 3.88 -8.09
C ILE A 87 -15.06 3.33 -8.88
N PRO A 88 -15.22 3.13 -10.20
CA PRO A 88 -14.16 2.61 -11.03
C PRO A 88 -12.99 3.61 -11.13
N ALA A 89 -11.80 3.09 -11.42
CA ALA A 89 -10.57 3.90 -11.48
C ALA A 89 -10.67 5.08 -12.46
N VAL A 90 -11.32 4.86 -13.59
CA VAL A 90 -11.50 5.88 -14.66
C VAL A 90 -12.29 7.11 -14.20
N ASP A 91 -13.13 6.97 -13.19
CA ASP A 91 -13.95 8.06 -12.65
C ASP A 91 -13.23 8.85 -11.54
N VAL A 92 -12.18 8.29 -10.93
CA VAL A 92 -11.44 8.93 -9.84
C VAL A 92 -10.48 9.97 -10.40
N SER A 93 -10.85 11.24 -10.26
CA SER A 93 -10.14 12.37 -10.86
C SER A 93 -9.40 13.20 -9.82
N SER A 94 -8.20 13.66 -10.14
CA SER A 94 -7.46 14.65 -9.34
C SER A 94 -8.15 16.02 -9.26
N GLY A 95 -9.19 16.24 -10.07
CA GLY A 95 -10.02 17.43 -10.00
C GLY A 95 -11.10 17.40 -8.91
N TRP A 96 -11.29 16.29 -8.21
CA TRP A 96 -12.22 16.20 -7.09
C TRP A 96 -11.75 17.09 -5.93
N ALA A 97 -12.65 17.90 -5.37
CA ALA A 97 -12.28 18.90 -4.37
C ALA A 97 -13.04 18.78 -3.05
N ASP A 98 -14.29 18.32 -3.09
CA ASP A 98 -15.12 18.12 -1.92
C ASP A 98 -16.06 16.94 -2.11
N TYR A 99 -16.68 16.54 -1.02
CA TYR A 99 -17.69 15.48 -1.04
C TYR A 99 -18.88 15.82 -0.13
N GLN A 100 -19.99 15.20 -0.45
CA GLN A 100 -21.21 15.22 0.35
C GLN A 100 -21.83 13.83 0.35
N VAL A 101 -22.02 13.25 1.52
CA VAL A 101 -22.82 12.03 1.72
C VAL A 101 -24.17 12.42 2.29
N VAL A 102 -25.23 11.97 1.66
CA VAL A 102 -26.61 12.18 2.13
C VAL A 102 -27.31 10.83 2.19
N VAL A 103 -27.71 10.41 3.37
CA VAL A 103 -28.58 9.25 3.58
C VAL A 103 -30.00 9.79 3.72
N ASP A 104 -30.98 9.15 3.05
CA ASP A 104 -32.38 9.60 2.98
C ASP A 104 -32.56 11.03 2.41
N PRO A 105 -32.08 11.32 1.17
CA PRO A 105 -32.19 12.64 0.57
C PRO A 105 -33.66 13.10 0.39
N LEU A 106 -34.61 12.15 0.40
CA LEU A 106 -36.05 12.44 0.29
C LEU A 106 -36.72 12.64 1.65
N ARG A 107 -35.98 12.56 2.77
CA ARG A 107 -36.45 12.72 4.14
C ARG A 107 -37.68 11.86 4.46
N GLN A 108 -37.68 10.63 4.02
CA GLN A 108 -38.76 9.66 4.23
C GLN A 108 -38.71 8.99 5.62
N SER A 109 -37.54 9.05 6.28
CA SER A 109 -37.39 8.53 7.63
C SER A 109 -37.84 9.54 8.68
N THR A 110 -38.77 9.12 9.52
CA THR A 110 -39.28 9.95 10.65
C THR A 110 -38.39 9.79 11.92
N VAL A 111 -37.38 8.95 11.86
CA VAL A 111 -36.56 8.52 13.04
C VAL A 111 -35.23 9.25 13.13
N ALA A 112 -34.86 10.05 12.15
CA ALA A 112 -33.57 10.72 12.11
C ALA A 112 -33.70 12.24 12.24
N ALA A 113 -32.82 12.88 13.02
CA ALA A 113 -32.56 14.30 12.90
C ALA A 113 -31.92 14.57 11.52
N ALA A 114 -32.30 15.63 10.84
CA ALA A 114 -31.87 15.93 9.47
C ALA A 114 -30.35 15.98 9.32
N ASP A 115 -29.62 16.47 10.34
CA ASP A 115 -28.18 16.63 10.32
C ASP A 115 -27.41 15.33 10.64
N ALA A 116 -28.08 14.34 11.22
CA ALA A 116 -27.47 13.07 11.60
C ALA A 116 -27.20 12.14 10.40
N LEU A 117 -27.80 12.44 9.24
CA LEU A 117 -27.69 11.67 8.00
C LEU A 117 -26.90 12.40 6.90
N TYR A 118 -26.08 13.34 7.28
CA TYR A 118 -25.32 14.19 6.39
C TYR A 118 -23.86 14.31 6.83
N VAL A 119 -22.93 14.10 5.89
CA VAL A 119 -21.49 14.30 6.09
C VAL A 119 -20.92 15.00 4.87
N THR A 120 -20.14 16.04 5.07
CA THR A 120 -19.46 16.77 3.99
C THR A 120 -18.06 17.18 4.43
N GLY A 121 -17.20 17.41 3.49
CA GLY A 121 -15.84 17.88 3.76
C GLY A 121 -15.00 18.07 2.49
N PRO A 122 -13.79 18.59 2.65
CA PRO A 122 -12.83 18.65 1.57
C PRO A 122 -12.36 17.24 1.20
N LEU A 123 -12.02 17.07 -0.07
CA LEU A 123 -11.48 15.82 -0.60
C LEU A 123 -10.13 16.10 -1.28
N ARG A 124 -9.11 15.37 -0.88
CA ARG A 124 -7.79 15.46 -1.50
C ARG A 124 -7.56 14.26 -2.39
N VAL A 125 -7.59 14.48 -3.69
CA VAL A 125 -7.22 13.47 -4.67
C VAL A 125 -5.91 13.90 -5.33
N ARG A 126 -4.87 13.12 -5.10
CA ARG A 126 -3.55 13.36 -5.67
C ARG A 126 -3.49 12.85 -7.11
N PRO A 127 -2.60 13.41 -7.94
CA PRO A 127 -2.38 12.90 -9.30
C PRO A 127 -2.18 11.38 -9.31
N ALA A 128 -2.51 10.76 -10.43
CA ALA A 128 -2.28 9.33 -10.63
C ALA A 128 -0.80 8.97 -10.42
N VAL A 129 -0.58 7.91 -9.65
CA VAL A 129 0.77 7.40 -9.38
C VAL A 129 1.09 6.30 -10.37
N SER A 130 2.11 6.52 -11.19
CA SER A 130 2.60 5.54 -12.15
C SER A 130 4.06 5.22 -11.87
N ASP A 131 4.38 3.93 -11.73
CA ASP A 131 5.73 3.46 -11.56
C ASP A 131 6.14 2.51 -12.68
N LYS A 132 7.41 2.61 -13.09
CA LYS A 132 8.07 1.65 -13.95
C LYS A 132 9.05 0.83 -13.13
N TYR A 133 8.94 -0.48 -13.22
CA TYR A 133 9.88 -1.41 -12.59
C TYR A 133 10.77 -2.05 -13.62
N VAL A 134 12.06 -2.02 -13.35
CA VAL A 134 13.08 -2.70 -14.13
C VAL A 134 13.50 -3.94 -13.37
N TYR A 135 13.16 -5.09 -13.88
CA TYR A 135 13.53 -6.36 -13.30
C TYR A 135 14.86 -6.86 -13.88
N MET A 136 15.84 -7.04 -13.02
CA MET A 136 17.17 -7.54 -13.34
C MET A 136 17.37 -8.94 -12.73
N PRO A 137 17.22 -10.02 -13.48
CA PRO A 137 17.57 -11.35 -13.03
C PRO A 137 19.08 -11.43 -12.76
N ILE A 138 19.49 -11.99 -11.64
CA ILE A 138 20.90 -12.25 -11.36
C ILE A 138 21.24 -13.67 -11.75
N SER A 139 22.34 -13.84 -12.47
CA SER A 139 22.88 -15.13 -12.88
C SER A 139 24.07 -15.50 -12.02
N PHE A 140 24.10 -16.73 -11.50
CA PHE A 140 25.23 -17.26 -10.75
C PHE A 140 25.35 -18.77 -10.95
N GLU A 141 26.55 -19.25 -11.32
CA GLU A 141 26.86 -20.67 -11.53
C GLU A 141 25.83 -21.40 -12.40
N GLY A 142 25.43 -20.74 -13.51
CA GLY A 142 24.49 -21.29 -14.48
C GLY A 142 23.00 -21.27 -14.09
N GLN A 143 22.68 -20.80 -12.90
CA GLN A 143 21.31 -20.56 -12.49
C GLN A 143 20.95 -19.06 -12.59
N VAL A 144 19.68 -18.77 -12.84
CA VAL A 144 19.17 -17.40 -13.02
C VAL A 144 18.05 -17.17 -12.01
N GLY A 145 18.12 -16.05 -11.31
CA GLY A 145 17.08 -15.62 -10.41
C GLY A 145 15.77 -15.40 -11.16
N GLN A 146 14.66 -15.81 -10.55
CA GLN A 146 13.34 -15.70 -11.14
C GLN A 146 12.40 -14.97 -10.19
N PHE A 147 11.57 -14.08 -10.74
CA PHE A 147 10.38 -13.60 -10.06
C PHE A 147 9.18 -14.47 -10.42
N ALA A 148 8.15 -14.34 -9.61
CA ALA A 148 6.80 -14.65 -10.03
C ALA A 148 6.46 -13.98 -11.38
N THR A 149 5.36 -14.36 -11.98
CA THR A 149 4.97 -13.73 -13.25
C THR A 149 4.87 -12.21 -13.11
N VAL A 150 5.25 -11.48 -14.16
CA VAL A 150 5.19 -10.01 -14.18
C VAL A 150 3.80 -9.50 -13.79
N SER A 151 2.74 -10.17 -14.27
CA SER A 151 1.37 -9.80 -13.94
C SER A 151 1.04 -9.94 -12.46
N ASP A 152 1.55 -10.98 -11.78
CA ASP A 152 1.31 -11.18 -10.35
C ASP A 152 2.00 -10.12 -9.53
N PHE A 153 3.22 -9.78 -9.91
CA PHE A 153 3.99 -8.70 -9.34
C PHE A 153 3.27 -7.34 -9.48
N GLU A 154 2.88 -6.95 -10.69
CA GLU A 154 2.19 -5.70 -10.94
C GLU A 154 0.85 -5.61 -10.18
N ASN A 155 0.13 -6.73 -10.12
CA ASN A 155 -1.12 -6.80 -9.37
C ASN A 155 -0.88 -6.64 -7.86
N LEU A 156 0.15 -7.25 -7.29
CA LEU A 156 0.48 -7.11 -5.87
C LEU A 156 0.81 -5.65 -5.53
N ILE A 157 1.63 -4.99 -6.33
CA ILE A 157 1.96 -3.57 -6.14
C ILE A 157 0.70 -2.71 -6.16
N LYS A 158 -0.16 -2.86 -7.18
CA LYS A 158 -1.40 -2.10 -7.27
C LYS A 158 -2.37 -2.34 -6.12
N ARG A 159 -2.31 -3.52 -5.49
CA ARG A 159 -3.17 -3.86 -4.33
C ARG A 159 -2.70 -3.21 -3.04
N VAL A 160 -1.39 -3.14 -2.83
CA VAL A 160 -0.80 -2.74 -1.55
C VAL A 160 -0.44 -1.27 -1.51
N PHE A 161 -0.09 -0.69 -2.65
CA PHE A 161 0.38 0.70 -2.75
C PHE A 161 -0.61 1.60 -3.50
N PRO A 162 -0.48 2.93 -3.41
CA PRO A 162 -1.37 3.88 -4.10
C PRO A 162 -1.18 3.95 -5.63
N GLN A 163 -0.35 3.08 -6.22
CA GLN A 163 -0.11 3.10 -7.66
C GLN A 163 -1.37 2.80 -8.46
N SER A 164 -1.66 3.67 -9.42
CA SER A 164 -2.73 3.50 -10.41
C SER A 164 -2.26 2.66 -11.59
N THR A 165 -1.03 2.90 -12.04
CA THR A 165 -0.39 2.17 -13.15
C THR A 165 0.96 1.63 -12.72
N VAL A 166 1.22 0.38 -13.08
CA VAL A 166 2.51 -0.29 -12.90
C VAL A 166 2.90 -0.90 -14.23
N THR A 167 4.13 -0.64 -14.65
CA THR A 167 4.73 -1.24 -15.85
C THR A 167 6.05 -1.90 -15.50
N THR A 168 6.33 -3.06 -16.07
CA THR A 168 7.53 -3.83 -15.80
C THR A 168 8.30 -4.10 -17.08
N VAL A 169 9.62 -3.92 -17.02
CA VAL A 169 10.56 -4.30 -18.08
C VAL A 169 11.51 -5.34 -17.48
N THR A 170 11.68 -6.47 -18.15
CA THR A 170 12.64 -7.49 -17.76
C THR A 170 13.91 -7.34 -18.57
N GLU A 171 15.03 -7.18 -17.88
CA GLU A 171 16.37 -7.12 -18.48
C GLU A 171 16.95 -8.53 -18.70
N PRO A 172 17.93 -8.68 -19.58
CA PRO A 172 18.76 -9.89 -19.63
C PRO A 172 19.41 -10.18 -18.27
N ALA A 173 19.59 -11.47 -17.97
CA ALA A 173 20.25 -11.87 -16.73
C ALA A 173 21.67 -11.33 -16.65
N ARG A 174 22.07 -10.86 -15.45
CA ARG A 174 23.39 -10.26 -15.18
C ARG A 174 24.15 -11.06 -14.14
N THR A 175 25.45 -11.03 -14.24
CA THR A 175 26.36 -11.42 -13.17
C THR A 175 26.80 -10.18 -12.41
N LEU A 176 26.89 -10.26 -11.09
CA LEU A 176 27.41 -9.19 -10.25
C LEU A 176 28.81 -9.57 -9.75
N ALA A 177 29.77 -8.68 -9.88
CA ALA A 177 31.16 -8.93 -9.45
C ALA A 177 31.26 -9.16 -7.94
N ALA A 178 30.34 -8.57 -7.17
CA ALA A 178 30.24 -8.79 -5.72
C ALA A 178 29.89 -10.25 -5.37
N ILE A 179 29.26 -11.00 -6.27
CA ILE A 179 28.81 -12.38 -6.05
C ILE A 179 29.81 -13.33 -6.72
N ASP A 180 30.87 -13.68 -5.99
CA ASP A 180 31.85 -14.64 -6.40
C ASP A 180 31.87 -15.85 -5.44
N LYS A 181 31.95 -17.07 -5.97
CA LYS A 181 31.99 -18.28 -5.18
C LYS A 181 33.16 -18.32 -4.18
N GLU A 182 34.27 -17.64 -4.50
CA GLU A 182 35.39 -17.50 -3.60
C GLU A 182 35.10 -16.66 -2.36
N ASN A 183 34.05 -15.81 -2.43
CA ASN A 183 33.56 -15.00 -1.32
C ASN A 183 32.47 -15.70 -0.49
N ALA A 184 32.06 -16.91 -0.85
CA ALA A 184 31.10 -17.67 -0.07
C ALA A 184 31.70 -18.08 1.29
N LEU A 185 30.90 -17.91 2.35
CA LEU A 185 31.27 -18.37 3.69
C LEU A 185 31.40 -19.90 3.75
N ARG A 186 30.52 -20.57 3.04
CA ARG A 186 30.42 -22.03 2.92
C ARG A 186 29.53 -22.44 1.76
N VAL A 187 29.59 -23.71 1.39
CA VAL A 187 28.71 -24.33 0.40
C VAL A 187 27.93 -25.46 1.09
N GLU A 188 26.62 -25.46 0.96
CA GLU A 188 25.71 -26.44 1.55
C GLU A 188 24.97 -27.17 0.42
N GLY A 189 25.50 -28.34 -0.01
CA GLY A 189 25.03 -28.99 -1.24
C GLY A 189 25.32 -28.09 -2.45
N ASP A 190 24.32 -27.68 -3.19
CA ASP A 190 24.44 -26.78 -4.34
C ASP A 190 24.23 -25.30 -3.97
N VAL A 191 24.04 -24.98 -2.69
CA VAL A 191 23.75 -23.62 -2.22
C VAL A 191 25.00 -22.95 -1.67
N TYR A 192 25.36 -21.81 -2.22
CA TYR A 192 26.44 -20.94 -1.75
C TYR A 192 25.88 -19.96 -0.70
N VAL A 193 26.48 -19.96 0.47
CA VAL A 193 26.06 -19.11 1.59
C VAL A 193 27.00 -17.93 1.70
N PHE A 194 26.47 -16.72 1.61
CA PHE A 194 27.22 -15.47 1.67
C PHE A 194 26.88 -14.68 2.94
N ASP A 195 27.80 -13.85 3.39
CA ASP A 195 27.55 -12.84 4.41
C ASP A 195 26.61 -11.74 3.85
N SER A 196 25.76 -11.18 4.69
CA SER A 196 24.85 -10.09 4.31
C SER A 196 25.57 -8.85 3.76
N LYS A 197 26.83 -8.63 4.13
CA LYS A 197 27.66 -7.55 3.56
C LYS A 197 27.92 -7.74 2.07
N VAL A 198 27.97 -8.97 1.58
CA VAL A 198 28.10 -9.27 0.15
C VAL A 198 26.81 -8.87 -0.57
N MET A 199 25.65 -9.13 0.03
CA MET A 199 24.37 -8.66 -0.52
C MET A 199 24.32 -7.12 -0.62
N GLY A 200 24.82 -6.41 0.38
CA GLY A 200 24.90 -4.93 0.34
C GLY A 200 25.79 -4.40 -0.79
N LYS A 201 26.93 -5.06 -1.07
CA LYS A 201 27.78 -4.71 -2.22
C LYS A 201 27.09 -5.01 -3.55
N ALA A 202 26.45 -6.16 -3.66
CA ALA A 202 25.69 -6.55 -4.85
C ALA A 202 24.53 -5.56 -5.12
N LEU A 203 23.86 -5.08 -4.06
CA LEU A 203 22.83 -4.05 -4.15
C LEU A 203 23.38 -2.75 -4.75
N SER A 204 24.54 -2.28 -4.25
CA SER A 204 25.17 -1.05 -4.76
C SER A 204 25.62 -1.19 -6.21
N GLU A 205 26.10 -2.35 -6.61
CA GLU A 205 26.48 -2.65 -8.01
C GLU A 205 25.24 -2.63 -8.91
N ALA A 206 24.17 -3.33 -8.52
CA ALA A 206 22.92 -3.36 -9.27
C ALA A 206 22.25 -1.97 -9.36
N GLU A 207 22.33 -1.15 -8.31
CA GLU A 207 21.86 0.23 -8.31
C GLU A 207 22.62 1.08 -9.32
N PHE A 208 23.94 0.99 -9.33
CA PHE A 208 24.79 1.70 -10.28
C PHE A 208 24.48 1.30 -11.73
N ASP A 209 24.36 0.00 -12.00
CA ASP A 209 24.04 -0.52 -13.32
C ASP A 209 22.67 -0.01 -13.79
N CYS A 210 21.66 -0.06 -12.92
CA CYS A 210 20.34 0.43 -13.26
C CYS A 210 20.32 1.93 -13.57
N LEU A 211 20.98 2.75 -12.76
CA LEU A 211 21.08 4.20 -13.00
C LEU A 211 21.78 4.49 -14.32
N SER A 212 22.87 3.77 -14.61
CA SER A 212 23.67 3.94 -15.82
C SER A 212 22.90 3.54 -17.08
N ASP A 213 22.28 2.37 -17.09
CA ASP A 213 21.60 1.83 -18.28
C ASP A 213 20.37 2.63 -18.69
N TYR A 214 19.67 3.20 -17.73
CA TYR A 214 18.47 3.98 -17.99
C TYR A 214 18.73 5.48 -18.05
N ASN A 215 19.99 5.92 -17.90
CA ASN A 215 20.40 7.32 -17.86
C ASN A 215 19.48 8.16 -16.94
N ILE A 216 19.17 7.59 -15.78
CA ILE A 216 18.21 8.13 -14.83
C ILE A 216 18.97 9.01 -13.84
N GLY A 217 18.65 10.30 -13.80
CA GLY A 217 19.07 11.14 -12.69
C GLY A 217 18.51 10.61 -11.36
N VAL A 218 19.25 10.80 -10.26
CA VAL A 218 18.87 10.32 -8.92
C VAL A 218 17.42 10.67 -8.54
N GLU A 219 16.95 11.85 -8.95
CA GLU A 219 15.58 12.30 -8.70
C GLU A 219 14.54 11.50 -9.50
N GLN A 220 14.80 11.22 -10.78
CA GLN A 220 13.88 10.42 -11.60
C GLN A 220 13.81 8.97 -11.12
N PHE A 221 14.94 8.42 -10.64
CA PHE A 221 14.98 7.10 -10.04
C PHE A 221 14.10 7.02 -8.79
N ARG A 222 14.09 8.04 -7.95
CA ARG A 222 13.25 8.09 -6.75
C ARG A 222 11.75 8.07 -7.07
N PHE A 223 11.32 8.74 -8.13
CA PHE A 223 9.90 9.02 -8.36
C PHE A 223 9.22 8.17 -9.41
N ALA A 224 9.91 7.72 -10.43
CA ALA A 224 9.28 7.07 -11.59
C ALA A 224 9.78 5.66 -11.89
N THR A 225 11.09 5.40 -11.85
CA THR A 225 11.68 4.10 -12.21
C THR A 225 12.31 3.45 -10.99
N LYS A 226 12.01 2.17 -10.79
CA LYS A 226 12.52 1.35 -9.68
C LYS A 226 13.21 0.11 -10.25
N CYS A 227 14.32 -0.28 -9.67
CA CYS A 227 15.02 -1.48 -10.07
C CYS A 227 14.82 -2.58 -9.04
N LEU A 228 14.67 -3.79 -9.52
CA LEU A 228 14.45 -4.98 -8.73
C LEU A 228 15.41 -6.07 -9.20
N ALA A 229 16.10 -6.70 -8.28
CA ALA A 229 16.98 -7.81 -8.59
C ALA A 229 16.57 -9.07 -7.81
N ALA A 230 16.59 -10.23 -8.46
CA ALA A 230 16.36 -11.51 -7.81
C ALA A 230 17.56 -12.43 -8.00
N PHE A 231 17.99 -13.04 -6.91
CA PHE A 231 19.04 -14.04 -6.92
C PHE A 231 18.50 -15.43 -7.25
N PRO A 232 19.34 -16.29 -7.86
CA PRO A 232 18.94 -17.67 -8.11
C PRO A 232 18.95 -18.51 -6.81
N SER A 233 18.35 -19.69 -6.88
CA SER A 233 18.13 -20.61 -5.75
C SER A 233 19.39 -21.14 -5.09
N ASN A 234 20.47 -21.14 -5.82
CA ASN A 234 21.76 -21.59 -5.32
C ASN A 234 22.53 -20.51 -4.52
N ILE A 235 21.89 -19.38 -4.18
CA ILE A 235 22.44 -18.33 -3.32
C ILE A 235 21.58 -18.16 -2.07
N ARG A 236 22.23 -18.03 -0.92
CA ARG A 236 21.60 -17.64 0.34
C ARG A 236 22.48 -16.63 1.07
N PHE A 237 21.86 -15.59 1.62
CA PHE A 237 22.53 -14.60 2.45
C PHE A 237 22.20 -14.80 3.92
N VAL A 238 23.19 -14.58 4.78
CA VAL A 238 23.02 -14.70 6.23
C VAL A 238 23.67 -13.52 6.96
N SER A 239 23.06 -13.13 8.08
CA SER A 239 23.63 -12.22 9.06
C SER A 239 23.72 -12.97 10.39
N GLY A 240 24.92 -13.41 10.75
CA GLY A 240 25.10 -14.38 11.84
C GLY A 240 24.38 -15.70 11.52
N SER A 241 23.39 -16.08 12.33
CA SER A 241 22.55 -17.28 12.15
C SER A 241 21.25 -17.05 11.38
N ALA A 242 20.88 -15.79 11.14
CA ALA A 242 19.63 -15.44 10.48
C ALA A 242 19.79 -15.39 8.96
N SER A 243 18.79 -15.89 8.22
CA SER A 243 18.72 -15.71 6.77
C SER A 243 18.24 -14.29 6.44
N VAL A 244 18.93 -13.64 5.50
CA VAL A 244 18.49 -12.35 4.94
C VAL A 244 17.66 -12.63 3.69
N LEU A 245 16.42 -12.18 3.68
CA LEU A 245 15.46 -12.49 2.63
C LEU A 245 15.35 -11.38 1.58
N GLY A 246 15.59 -10.14 1.97
CA GLY A 246 15.56 -8.98 1.10
C GLY A 246 16.40 -7.84 1.67
N VAL A 247 16.68 -6.86 0.85
CA VAL A 247 17.28 -5.58 1.24
C VAL A 247 16.92 -4.53 0.19
N ALA A 248 16.68 -3.31 0.62
CA ALA A 248 16.40 -2.21 -0.28
C ALA A 248 17.10 -0.92 0.13
N THR A 249 17.54 -0.17 -0.88
CA THR A 249 17.94 1.24 -0.77
C THR A 249 17.27 2.03 -1.90
N GLY A 250 17.89 2.22 -3.03
CA GLY A 250 17.28 2.67 -4.29
C GLY A 250 16.83 1.51 -5.17
N VAL A 251 17.41 0.32 -4.96
CA VAL A 251 17.05 -0.96 -5.60
C VAL A 251 16.59 -1.92 -4.52
N ALA A 252 15.60 -2.75 -4.81
CA ALA A 252 15.25 -3.87 -3.95
C ALA A 252 15.85 -5.16 -4.50
N MET A 253 16.52 -5.94 -3.65
CA MET A 253 17.07 -7.23 -3.97
C MET A 253 16.40 -8.32 -3.14
N PHE A 254 16.14 -9.46 -3.77
CA PHE A 254 15.41 -10.57 -3.16
C PHE A 254 16.17 -11.88 -3.31
N SER A 255 16.19 -12.68 -2.26
CA SER A 255 16.63 -14.07 -2.32
C SER A 255 15.56 -14.94 -2.99
N GLU A 256 15.92 -16.13 -3.46
CA GLU A 256 15.05 -17.02 -4.24
C GLU A 256 13.71 -17.38 -3.60
N SER A 257 13.60 -17.33 -2.28
CA SER A 257 12.34 -17.65 -1.58
C SER A 257 11.13 -16.82 -2.02
N PHE A 258 11.31 -15.90 -2.96
CA PHE A 258 10.30 -15.00 -3.54
C PHE A 258 9.76 -15.41 -4.89
N THR A 259 10.22 -16.49 -5.48
CA THR A 259 9.72 -16.94 -6.79
C THR A 259 8.25 -17.34 -6.79
N ALA A 260 7.65 -17.50 -5.61
CA ALA A 260 6.23 -17.82 -5.47
C ALA A 260 5.49 -16.71 -4.75
N VAL A 261 5.17 -15.62 -5.44
CA VAL A 261 4.00 -14.82 -5.08
C VAL A 261 2.78 -15.67 -5.40
N ASP A 262 2.43 -16.57 -4.50
CA ASP A 262 1.29 -17.44 -4.69
C ASP A 262 0.01 -16.61 -4.55
N ASN A 263 -0.57 -16.25 -5.70
CA ASN A 263 -1.86 -15.56 -5.79
C ASN A 263 -3.01 -16.35 -5.13
N ASN A 264 -2.83 -17.65 -4.88
CA ASN A 264 -3.83 -18.49 -4.25
C ASN A 264 -3.75 -18.50 -2.72
N SER A 265 -2.64 -18.06 -2.12
CA SER A 265 -2.52 -17.95 -0.65
C SER A 265 -3.26 -16.73 -0.05
N ILE A 266 -3.94 -15.96 -0.89
CA ILE A 266 -4.62 -14.71 -0.53
C ILE A 266 -5.93 -14.92 0.26
N LEU A 267 -6.46 -16.14 0.35
CA LEU A 267 -7.76 -16.43 0.97
C LEU A 267 -7.59 -17.42 2.13
N GLY A 268 -7.28 -16.93 3.31
CA GLY A 268 -7.44 -17.72 4.54
C GLY A 268 -8.91 -17.92 4.92
N PRO A 269 -9.23 -18.92 5.76
CA PRO A 269 -10.60 -19.34 6.09
C PRO A 269 -11.44 -18.31 6.86
N TYR A 270 -10.92 -17.13 7.14
CA TYR A 270 -11.58 -16.11 7.96
C TYR A 270 -11.85 -14.80 7.21
N ASN A 271 -11.95 -14.81 5.89
CA ASN A 271 -12.08 -13.61 5.07
C ASN A 271 -10.93 -12.59 5.29
N GLY A 272 -9.82 -13.04 5.84
CA GLY A 272 -8.61 -12.26 6.06
C GLY A 272 -7.63 -12.46 4.92
N TYR A 273 -6.95 -11.40 4.55
CA TYR A 273 -5.90 -11.42 3.57
C TYR A 273 -4.59 -11.94 4.19
N TRP A 274 -4.02 -12.99 3.63
CA TRP A 274 -2.71 -13.50 4.04
C TRP A 274 -1.76 -13.43 2.84
N LEU A 275 -0.69 -12.67 2.99
CA LEU A 275 0.43 -12.75 2.06
C LEU A 275 1.27 -14.00 2.40
N SER A 276 1.84 -14.64 1.40
CA SER A 276 2.93 -15.58 1.65
C SER A 276 4.11 -14.81 2.27
N ARG A 277 4.97 -15.49 3.02
CA ARG A 277 6.16 -14.85 3.61
C ARG A 277 7.02 -14.14 2.55
N GLY A 278 7.10 -14.70 1.36
CA GLY A 278 7.77 -14.09 0.23
C GLY A 278 7.11 -12.77 -0.17
N ALA A 279 5.79 -12.76 -0.35
CA ALA A 279 5.05 -11.56 -0.70
C ALA A 279 5.11 -10.49 0.42
N GLU A 280 5.11 -10.89 1.71
CA GLU A 280 5.28 -9.96 2.84
C GLU A 280 6.65 -9.27 2.78
N THR A 281 7.74 -10.02 2.61
CA THR A 281 9.06 -9.40 2.47
C THR A 281 9.15 -8.55 1.22
N PHE A 282 8.56 -9.02 0.11
CA PHE A 282 8.54 -8.24 -1.13
C PHE A 282 7.89 -6.87 -0.92
N ILE A 283 6.68 -6.79 -0.34
CA ILE A 283 6.03 -5.50 -0.09
C ILE A 283 6.78 -4.66 0.94
N HIS A 284 7.48 -5.28 1.89
CA HIS A 284 8.35 -4.62 2.84
C HIS A 284 9.49 -3.88 2.14
N GLU A 285 10.28 -4.57 1.33
CA GLU A 285 11.37 -3.95 0.57
C GLU A 285 10.85 -2.90 -0.43
N MET A 286 9.70 -3.18 -1.05
CA MET A 286 9.03 -2.20 -1.90
C MET A 286 8.59 -0.96 -1.12
N GLY A 287 8.23 -1.09 0.15
CA GLY A 287 7.94 0.02 1.04
C GLY A 287 9.15 0.93 1.24
N HIS A 288 10.34 0.37 1.44
CA HIS A 288 11.57 1.16 1.56
C HIS A 288 11.84 2.01 0.31
N ILE A 289 11.71 1.45 -0.89
CA ILE A 289 11.88 2.22 -2.13
C ILE A 289 10.72 3.20 -2.40
N GLN A 290 9.65 3.14 -1.60
CA GLN A 290 8.56 4.13 -1.55
C GLN A 290 8.71 5.11 -0.36
N SER A 291 9.91 5.18 0.25
CA SER A 291 10.23 6.10 1.36
C SER A 291 9.61 5.76 2.72
N LEU A 292 9.21 4.52 2.93
CA LEU A 292 8.79 4.05 4.25
C LEU A 292 9.99 3.54 5.05
N GLY A 293 10.11 3.97 6.30
CA GLY A 293 10.99 3.36 7.29
C GLY A 293 10.28 2.23 8.04
N HIS A 294 10.97 1.59 8.98
CA HIS A 294 10.42 0.46 9.73
C HIS A 294 9.31 0.88 10.71
N ALA A 295 8.27 0.07 10.82
CA ALA A 295 7.28 0.17 11.88
C ALA A 295 7.73 -0.64 13.11
N ASN A 296 7.46 -0.11 14.31
CA ASN A 296 8.01 -0.62 15.58
C ASN A 296 7.40 -1.97 15.99
N CYS A 297 7.85 -3.07 15.37
CA CYS A 297 7.51 -4.43 15.81
C CYS A 297 8.55 -5.44 15.29
N GLY A 298 8.87 -6.42 16.12
CA GLY A 298 9.77 -7.53 15.75
C GLY A 298 11.26 -7.21 15.87
N GLY A 299 11.64 -6.17 16.61
CA GLY A 299 13.04 -5.82 16.85
C GLY A 299 13.71 -5.11 15.67
N VAL A 300 12.95 -4.32 14.94
CA VAL A 300 13.46 -3.47 13.83
C VAL A 300 14.40 -2.39 14.35
N ASP A 301 15.38 -2.05 13.53
CA ASP A 301 16.24 -0.88 13.72
C ASP A 301 15.63 0.33 13.00
N GLN A 302 15.92 1.54 13.48
CA GLN A 302 15.53 2.82 12.86
C GLN A 302 14.01 2.94 12.59
N VAL A 303 13.24 2.95 13.68
CA VAL A 303 11.79 3.11 13.63
C VAL A 303 11.39 4.44 13.00
N ASP A 304 10.43 4.37 12.07
CA ASP A 304 9.80 5.52 11.41
C ASP A 304 8.72 6.11 12.33
N SER A 305 8.96 7.31 12.86
CA SER A 305 8.03 8.00 13.77
C SER A 305 6.71 8.42 13.12
N ASP A 306 6.63 8.41 11.78
CA ASP A 306 5.39 8.74 11.07
C ASP A 306 4.42 7.57 11.03
N LEU A 307 4.87 6.34 11.32
CA LEU A 307 4.04 5.15 11.43
C LEU A 307 3.46 5.00 12.85
N TYR A 308 2.75 3.90 13.10
CA TYR A 308 2.20 3.63 14.43
C TYR A 308 3.26 3.09 15.38
N ASP A 309 3.33 3.65 16.59
CA ASP A 309 4.34 3.33 17.60
C ASP A 309 4.34 1.87 18.07
N ASP A 310 3.20 1.18 17.92
CA ASP A 310 3.04 -0.23 18.26
C ASP A 310 3.20 -1.16 17.05
N GLY A 311 3.58 -0.62 15.90
CA GLY A 311 3.77 -1.35 14.64
C GLY A 311 2.50 -1.95 14.06
N ARG A 312 1.32 -1.61 14.59
CA ARG A 312 0.03 -2.17 14.15
C ARG A 312 -0.61 -1.33 13.07
N LEU A 313 -1.58 -1.91 12.40
CA LEU A 313 -2.26 -1.25 11.27
C LEU A 313 -3.22 -0.12 11.67
N GLY A 314 -3.35 0.25 12.91
CA GLY A 314 -4.33 1.26 13.31
C GLY A 314 -5.79 0.76 13.23
N PRO A 315 -6.78 1.65 13.24
CA PRO A 315 -8.19 1.29 13.12
C PRO A 315 -8.48 0.87 11.67
N ILE A 316 -8.52 -0.43 11.41
CA ILE A 316 -8.77 -0.97 10.08
C ILE A 316 -10.16 -1.54 10.01
N GLY A 317 -10.78 -1.37 8.86
CA GLY A 317 -11.99 -2.04 8.47
C GLY A 317 -11.77 -2.89 7.22
N VAL A 318 -11.81 -2.27 6.08
CA VAL A 318 -11.82 -2.91 4.76
C VAL A 318 -10.66 -2.41 3.92
N SER A 319 -10.03 -3.32 3.19
CA SER A 319 -9.18 -3.00 2.04
C SER A 319 -9.96 -3.26 0.76
N TYR A 320 -9.75 -2.46 -0.26
CA TYR A 320 -10.42 -2.58 -1.55
C TYR A 320 -9.44 -2.80 -2.68
N ASP A 321 -9.65 -3.90 -3.38
CA ASP A 321 -9.04 -4.17 -4.69
C ASP A 321 -10.17 -4.20 -5.73
N SER A 322 -9.96 -3.60 -6.89
CA SER A 322 -10.96 -3.34 -7.96
C SER A 322 -11.77 -4.54 -8.46
N GLY A 323 -11.64 -5.71 -7.89
CA GLY A 323 -12.43 -6.89 -8.14
C GLY A 323 -12.82 -7.67 -6.90
N ARG A 324 -12.31 -7.29 -5.72
CA ARG A 324 -12.51 -8.04 -4.49
C ARG A 324 -12.46 -7.12 -3.29
N ASP A 325 -13.49 -7.18 -2.43
CA ASP A 325 -13.47 -6.52 -1.14
C ASP A 325 -12.70 -7.42 -0.17
N PHE A 326 -11.74 -6.85 0.55
CA PHE A 326 -11.01 -7.54 1.61
C PHE A 326 -11.46 -7.03 2.97
N TYR A 327 -11.61 -7.94 3.90
CA TYR A 327 -12.00 -7.64 5.26
C TYR A 327 -10.86 -7.95 6.20
N PHE A 328 -10.49 -6.99 7.03
CA PHE A 328 -9.57 -7.21 8.14
C PHE A 328 -10.37 -7.22 9.43
N GLN A 329 -10.17 -8.22 10.27
CA GLN A 329 -10.73 -8.20 11.61
C GLN A 329 -10.05 -7.08 12.41
N SER A 330 -10.86 -6.22 13.02
CA SER A 330 -10.40 -5.11 13.86
C SER A 330 -9.73 -5.54 15.18
N ALA A 331 -9.49 -6.83 15.38
CA ALA A 331 -8.74 -7.32 16.52
C ALA A 331 -7.30 -6.77 16.42
N ARG A 332 -7.08 -5.60 17.05
CA ARG A 332 -5.76 -5.12 17.43
C ARG A 332 -4.94 -6.31 17.89
N GLY A 333 -3.88 -6.67 17.19
CA GLY A 333 -3.00 -7.74 17.58
C GLY A 333 -2.78 -8.86 16.57
N ARG A 334 -3.50 -8.89 15.45
CA ARG A 334 -3.29 -9.89 14.39
C ARG A 334 -2.63 -9.34 13.14
N PHE A 335 -2.73 -8.03 12.91
CA PHE A 335 -2.18 -7.38 11.71
C PHE A 335 -1.25 -6.25 12.08
N PHE A 336 -0.14 -6.22 11.41
CA PHE A 336 0.92 -5.24 11.61
C PHE A 336 1.16 -4.44 10.33
N ASP A 337 1.82 -3.30 10.47
CA ASP A 337 2.31 -2.57 9.30
C ASP A 337 3.30 -3.46 8.53
N MET A 338 3.21 -3.45 7.21
CA MET A 338 4.09 -4.23 6.36
C MET A 338 5.57 -3.87 6.54
N MET A 339 5.85 -2.68 7.09
CA MET A 339 7.20 -2.22 7.40
C MET A 339 7.73 -2.74 8.74
N SER A 340 7.01 -3.63 9.42
CA SER A 340 7.46 -4.30 10.63
C SER A 340 8.06 -5.68 10.33
N TYR A 341 8.77 -6.25 11.32
CA TYR A 341 9.22 -7.65 11.25
C TYR A 341 8.23 -8.62 11.93
N CYS A 342 7.02 -8.13 12.21
CA CYS A 342 5.93 -8.96 12.70
C CYS A 342 5.11 -9.51 11.51
N ASN A 343 4.59 -10.74 11.67
CA ASN A 343 3.84 -11.41 10.61
C ASN A 343 2.48 -10.74 10.34
N ASN A 344 1.87 -11.06 9.20
CA ASN A 344 0.57 -10.56 8.74
C ASN A 344 0.60 -9.06 8.41
N GLY A 345 1.62 -8.67 7.63
CA GLY A 345 1.85 -7.29 7.22
C GLY A 345 0.86 -6.80 6.17
N TRP A 346 0.38 -5.56 6.32
CA TRP A 346 -0.34 -4.81 5.31
C TRP A 346 0.02 -3.33 5.38
N MET A 347 -0.37 -2.56 4.38
CA MET A 347 -0.21 -1.10 4.39
C MET A 347 -1.09 -0.47 5.47
N SER A 348 -0.52 0.35 6.36
CA SER A 348 -1.30 1.21 7.25
C SER A 348 -1.83 2.45 6.52
N ASP A 349 -2.84 3.11 7.08
CA ASP A 349 -3.33 4.39 6.54
C ASP A 349 -2.27 5.48 6.60
N LYS A 350 -1.42 5.49 7.63
CA LYS A 350 -0.27 6.38 7.74
C LYS A 350 0.77 6.09 6.67
N GLY A 351 1.13 4.82 6.46
CA GLY A 351 2.04 4.40 5.39
C GLY A 351 1.49 4.77 4.02
N TYR A 352 0.21 4.52 3.77
CA TYR A 352 -0.46 4.88 2.52
C TYR A 352 -0.37 6.37 2.22
N ARG A 353 -0.69 7.22 3.20
CA ARG A 353 -0.59 8.69 3.07
C ARG A 353 0.85 9.15 2.82
N LYS A 354 1.81 8.54 3.52
CA LYS A 354 3.23 8.87 3.36
C LYS A 354 3.73 8.55 1.95
N VAL A 355 3.35 7.40 1.40
CA VAL A 355 3.69 7.04 0.01
C VAL A 355 3.07 8.01 -0.99
N ILE A 356 1.80 8.36 -0.84
CA ILE A 356 1.14 9.34 -1.72
C ILE A 356 1.85 10.70 -1.64
N SER A 357 2.14 11.20 -0.43
CA SER A 357 2.84 12.48 -0.24
C SER A 357 4.25 12.47 -0.83
N PHE A 358 4.98 11.36 -0.66
CA PHE A 358 6.29 11.18 -1.28
C PHE A 358 6.20 11.27 -2.82
N LYS A 359 5.21 10.60 -3.41
CA LYS A 359 5.00 10.57 -4.87
C LYS A 359 4.49 11.90 -5.44
N SER A 360 3.77 12.69 -4.64
CA SER A 360 3.31 14.02 -5.06
C SER A 360 4.36 15.12 -4.89
N GLY A 361 5.52 14.83 -4.32
CA GLY A 361 6.57 15.83 -4.05
C GLY A 361 6.30 16.70 -2.82
N ASP A 362 5.21 16.51 -2.09
CA ASP A 362 4.85 17.36 -0.94
C ASP A 362 5.94 17.39 0.16
N ASN A 363 6.67 16.29 0.32
CA ASN A 363 7.76 16.20 1.30
C ASN A 363 8.98 17.04 0.92
N ASP A 364 9.21 17.30 -0.36
CA ASP A 364 10.34 18.09 -0.84
C ASP A 364 10.07 19.58 -0.68
N GLU A 365 8.84 20.03 -0.86
CA GLU A 365 8.43 21.41 -0.55
C GLU A 365 8.56 21.70 0.96
N GLN A 366 8.17 20.78 1.83
CA GLN A 366 8.35 20.90 3.28
C GLN A 366 9.82 20.91 3.69
N ARG A 367 10.67 20.08 3.07
CA ARG A 367 12.12 20.07 3.32
C ARG A 367 12.80 21.31 2.77
N ALA A 368 12.40 21.81 1.61
CA ALA A 368 12.90 23.05 1.04
C ALA A 368 12.52 24.26 1.91
N SER A 369 11.27 24.32 2.39
CA SER A 369 10.79 25.34 3.33
C SER A 369 11.54 25.30 4.66
N ALA A 370 11.78 24.12 5.24
CA ALA A 370 12.53 23.95 6.47
C ALA A 370 14.00 24.37 6.33
N ARG A 371 14.62 24.12 5.17
CA ARG A 371 16.00 24.56 4.89
C ARG A 371 16.09 26.08 4.69
N SER A 372 15.09 26.70 4.09
CA SER A 372 15.06 28.16 3.90
C SER A 372 14.86 28.93 5.21
N THR A 373 14.15 28.33 6.19
CA THR A 373 13.96 28.95 7.52
C THR A 373 15.15 28.75 8.45
N SER A 374 15.97 27.70 8.27
CA SER A 374 17.19 27.49 9.06
C SER A 374 18.42 28.28 8.55
N GLY A 375 18.38 28.81 7.34
CA GLY A 375 19.45 29.65 6.78
C GLY A 375 19.32 31.16 7.06
N ALA A 376 18.31 31.61 7.81
CA ALA A 376 18.06 33.01 8.13
C ALA A 376 18.50 33.43 9.53
N SER A 377 19.29 32.59 10.23
CA SER A 377 19.84 32.89 11.55
C SER A 377 21.35 32.61 11.62
N GLU A 378 22.13 33.36 10.81
CA GLU A 378 23.53 33.65 11.03
C GLU A 378 23.79 35.15 10.85
#